data_2fc6dd6c343d0e94ecd1ce076ae650a9
#
_entry.id   2fc6dd6c343d0e94ecd1ce076ae650a9
#
_cell.length_a   1.000
_cell.length_b   1.000
_cell.length_c   1.000
_cell.angle_alpha   90.00
_cell.angle_beta   90.00
_cell.angle_gamma   90.00
#
_symmetry.space_group_name_H-M   'P 1'
#
loop_
_entity.id
_entity.type
_entity.pdbx_description
1 polymer ?
#
loop_
_entity_poly.entity_id
_entity_poly.type
_entity_poly.pdbx_seq_one_letter_code
_entity_poly.pdbx_strand_id
1 'polypeptide(L)' 'MNSKKTYSFDEAQILLENYCAYQERCHKEVTDKLKNMRMIPEAIDNIIVHLIQHNYLNEQRFAKAFTRG' A
#
# COMPACT_ATOMS: atom_id res chain seq x y z
N MET A 1 9.46 -8.02 -22.34
CA MET A 1 9.20 -8.21 -21.98
C MET A 1 8.12 -8.35 -21.58
N ASN A 2 7.84 -8.52 -21.11
CA ASN A 2 6.93 -8.86 -20.68
C ASN A 2 6.09 -7.97 -20.10
N SER A 3 5.36 -7.45 -20.55
CA SER A 3 4.61 -6.49 -20.01
C SER A 3 3.62 -7.02 -19.10
N LYS A 4 3.53 -8.31 -19.02
CA LYS A 4 2.70 -8.82 -18.15
C LYS A 4 3.28 -9.19 -16.94
N LYS A 5 4.18 -8.52 -16.40
CA LYS A 5 4.79 -8.84 -15.19
C LYS A 5 3.78 -8.86 -14.10
N THR A 6 3.75 -9.91 -13.34
CA THR A 6 2.91 -9.95 -12.16
C THR A 6 3.84 -9.94 -10.98
N TYR A 7 3.40 -9.30 -9.92
CA TYR A 7 4.21 -9.19 -8.72
C TYR A 7 3.77 -10.22 -7.70
N SER A 8 4.71 -10.82 -7.03
CA SER A 8 4.37 -11.72 -5.95
C SER A 8 4.01 -10.85 -4.75
N PHE A 9 3.41 -11.44 -3.75
CA PHE A 9 3.04 -10.71 -2.55
C PHE A 9 4.26 -10.05 -1.93
N ASP A 10 5.36 -10.80 -1.82
CA ASP A 10 6.58 -10.27 -1.22
C ASP A 10 7.15 -9.12 -2.04
N GLU A 11 7.15 -9.27 -3.33
CA GLU A 11 7.69 -8.22 -4.19
C GLU A 11 6.88 -6.95 -4.06
N ALA A 12 5.57 -7.09 -4.04
CA ALA A 12 4.69 -5.94 -3.91
C ALA A 12 4.89 -5.27 -2.57
N GLN A 13 5.04 -6.05 -1.52
CA GLN A 13 5.23 -5.51 -0.20
C GLN A 13 6.51 -4.69 -0.13
N ILE A 14 7.59 -5.22 -0.67
CA ILE A 14 8.85 -4.51 -0.65
C ILE A 14 8.77 -3.23 -1.49
N LEU A 15 8.13 -3.31 -2.63
CA LEU A 15 7.97 -2.16 -3.48
C LEU A 15 7.20 -1.07 -2.75
N LEU A 16 6.16 -1.42 -2.03
CA LEU A 16 5.36 -0.45 -1.33
C LEU A 16 6.10 0.10 -0.12
N GLU A 17 6.93 -0.70 0.52
CA GLU A 17 7.73 -0.19 1.61
C GLU A 17 8.65 0.92 1.08
N ASN A 18 9.30 0.68 -0.05
CA ASN A 18 10.17 1.68 -0.63
C ASN A 18 9.39 2.89 -1.13
N TYR A 19 8.22 2.64 -1.67
CA TYR A 19 7.36 3.69 -2.19
C TYR A 19 6.99 4.65 -1.06
N CYS A 20 6.64 4.11 0.08
CA CYS A 20 6.26 4.92 1.22
C CYS A 20 7.46 5.56 1.89
N ALA A 21 8.59 4.88 1.86
CA ALA A 21 9.79 5.42 2.48
C ALA A 21 10.37 6.57 1.68
N TYR A 22 10.19 6.53 0.37
CA TYR A 22 10.73 7.55 -0.49
C TYR A 22 10.05 8.89 -0.20
N GLN A 23 8.75 8.86 0.03
CA GLN A 23 8.07 10.07 0.39
C GLN A 23 6.74 9.66 1.01
N GLU A 24 6.21 10.52 1.84
CA GLU A 24 4.99 10.21 2.54
C GLU A 24 3.85 9.99 1.58
N ARG A 25 3.10 8.93 1.78
CA ARG A 25 1.98 8.58 0.89
C ARG A 25 0.72 8.42 1.72
N CYS A 26 -0.42 8.68 1.12
CA CYS A 26 -1.65 8.47 1.82
C CYS A 26 -2.19 7.08 1.46
N HIS A 27 -3.18 6.67 2.21
CA HIS A 27 -3.78 5.36 2.05
C HIS A 27 -4.29 5.16 0.63
N LYS A 28 -4.90 6.18 0.07
CA LYS A 28 -5.45 6.09 -1.26
C LYS A 28 -4.35 5.89 -2.30
N GLU A 29 -3.26 6.59 -2.16
CA GLU A 29 -2.16 6.45 -3.10
C GLU A 29 -1.59 5.04 -3.09
N VAL A 30 -1.46 4.48 -1.91
CA VAL A 30 -0.93 3.13 -1.78
C VAL A 30 -1.91 2.12 -2.38
N THR A 31 -3.19 2.30 -2.12
CA THR A 31 -4.20 1.42 -2.66
C THR A 31 -4.21 1.47 -4.18
N ASP A 32 -4.14 2.66 -4.72
CA ASP A 32 -4.15 2.83 -6.17
C ASP A 32 -2.90 2.20 -6.79
N LYS A 33 -1.77 2.37 -6.13
CA LYS A 33 -0.55 1.77 -6.63
C LYS A 33 -0.67 0.25 -6.69
N LEU A 34 -1.21 -0.33 -5.64
CA LEU A 34 -1.37 -1.78 -5.60
C LEU A 34 -2.37 -2.27 -6.64
N LYS A 35 -3.41 -1.48 -6.89
CA LYS A 35 -4.38 -1.86 -7.90
C LYS A 35 -3.72 -1.81 -9.28
N ASN A 36 -2.86 -0.85 -9.52
CA ASN A 36 -2.16 -0.75 -10.78
C ASN A 36 -1.21 -1.92 -10.97
N MET A 37 -0.76 -2.51 -9.88
CA MET A 37 0.11 -3.65 -9.92
C MET A 37 -0.69 -4.94 -10.05
N ARG A 38 -2.02 -4.79 -10.18
CA ARG A 38 -2.90 -5.94 -10.36
C ARG A 38 -2.90 -6.91 -9.20
N MET A 39 -2.76 -6.38 -8.00
CA MET A 39 -2.84 -7.21 -6.82
C MET A 39 -4.31 -7.44 -6.49
N ILE A 40 -4.61 -8.62 -5.98
CA ILE A 40 -5.99 -8.92 -5.60
C ILE A 40 -6.32 -8.16 -4.32
N PRO A 41 -7.60 -7.89 -4.07
CA PRO A 41 -7.98 -7.09 -2.92
C PRO A 41 -7.48 -7.63 -1.59
N GLU A 42 -7.45 -8.93 -1.45
CA GLU A 42 -7.00 -9.54 -0.24
C GLU A 42 -5.53 -9.23 0.00
N ALA A 43 -4.71 -9.31 -1.05
CA ALA A 43 -3.30 -8.99 -0.94
C ALA A 43 -3.11 -7.52 -0.64
N ILE A 44 -3.94 -6.67 -1.25
CA ILE A 44 -3.86 -5.24 -1.02
C ILE A 44 -4.09 -4.94 0.46
N ASP A 45 -5.12 -5.55 1.04
CA ASP A 45 -5.42 -5.33 2.44
C ASP A 45 -4.27 -5.78 3.33
N ASN A 46 -3.69 -6.92 3.04
CA ASN A 46 -2.61 -7.44 3.85
C ASN A 46 -1.38 -6.55 3.77
N ILE A 47 -1.09 -6.05 2.60
CA ILE A 47 0.06 -5.18 2.43
C ILE A 47 -0.17 -3.85 3.14
N ILE A 48 -1.38 -3.31 3.06
CA ILE A 48 -1.68 -2.07 3.74
C ILE A 48 -1.54 -2.23 5.24
N VAL A 49 -2.04 -3.32 5.80
CA VAL A 49 -1.91 -3.58 7.22
C VAL A 49 -0.44 -3.65 7.60
N HIS A 50 0.35 -4.33 6.79
CA HIS A 50 1.78 -4.44 7.03
C HIS A 50 2.43 -3.05 7.07
N LEU A 51 2.07 -2.21 6.12
CA LEU A 51 2.66 -0.87 6.06
C LEU A 51 2.27 -0.03 7.27
N ILE A 52 1.05 -0.18 7.73
CA ILE A 52 0.60 0.54 8.90
C ILE A 52 1.34 0.05 10.14
N GLN A 53 1.47 -1.25 10.28
CA GLN A 53 2.12 -1.82 11.43
C GLN A 53 3.59 -1.45 11.53
N HIS A 54 4.22 -1.21 10.40
CA HIS A 54 5.63 -0.85 10.39
C HIS A 54 5.85 0.65 10.19
N ASN A 55 4.78 1.41 10.38
CA ASN A 55 4.87 2.86 10.30
C ASN A 55 5.23 3.46 8.94
N TYR A 56 4.99 2.72 7.90
CA TYR A 56 5.16 3.26 6.56
C TYR A 56 3.92 4.07 6.18
N LEU A 57 2.76 3.71 6.74
CA LEU A 57 1.53 4.44 6.50
C LEU A 57 1.00 4.91 7.84
N ASN A 58 0.43 6.08 7.86
CA ASN A 58 -0.10 6.62 9.09
C ASN A 58 -1.61 6.47 9.13
N GLU A 59 -2.05 5.37 9.68
CA GLU A 59 -3.46 5.09 9.78
C GLU A 59 -4.17 6.05 10.71
N GLN A 60 -3.46 6.50 11.73
CA GLN A 60 -4.02 7.36 12.69
C GLN A 60 -4.50 8.67 12.11
N ARG A 61 -3.73 9.23 11.25
CA ARG A 61 -4.07 10.45 10.61
C ARG A 61 -5.30 10.25 9.73
N PHE A 62 -5.33 9.11 9.06
CA PHE A 62 -6.38 8.77 8.19
C PHE A 62 -7.67 8.52 8.96
N ALA A 63 -7.57 7.81 10.05
CA ALA A 63 -8.69 7.51 10.89
C ALA A 63 -9.31 8.76 11.44
N LYS A 64 -8.49 9.72 11.77
CA LYS A 64 -8.96 10.91 12.29
C LYS A 64 -9.82 11.64 11.31
N ALA A 65 -9.44 11.66 10.09
CA ALA A 65 -10.17 12.31 9.06
C ALA A 65 -11.52 11.65 8.89
N PHE A 66 -11.56 10.35 9.11
CA PHE A 66 -12.73 9.65 8.96
C PHE A 66 -13.69 9.82 10.03
N THR A 67 -13.26 9.74 11.21
CA THR A 67 -14.12 9.74 12.30
C THR A 67 -14.75 11.00 12.54
N ARG A 68 -14.44 11.85 12.16
CA ARG A 68 -15.02 12.82 12.54
C ARG A 68 -16.00 12.89 12.12
N GLY A 69 -15.85 12.45 11.77
CA GLY A 69 -16.79 12.59 11.14
C GLY A 69 -17.87 12.79 11.66
#